data_5a245ad4972acb3023ae456e678d6cf8
#
_entry.id   5a245ad4972acb3023ae456e678d6cf8
#
_cell.length_a   1.000
_cell.length_b   1.000
_cell.length_c   1.000
_cell.angle_alpha   90.00
_cell.angle_beta   90.00
_cell.angle_gamma   90.00
#
_symmetry.space_group_name_H-M   'P 1'
#
loop_
_entity.id
_entity.type
_entity.pdbx_description
1 polymer ?
#
loop_
_entity_poly.entity_id
_entity_poly.type
_entity_poly.pdbx_seq_one_letter_code
_entity_poly.pdbx_strand_id
1 'polypeptide(L)'
;MFALILTPAKTLEDLKPVQAEHEQYLQKYDASGIFILRGGLTARVGGFLLANVTNEAEMKAIIAEDPYVREQVANYEIIGFNLSKYHDSLAPLLPTSV
;
A
#
# COMPACT_ATOMS: atom_id res chain seq x y z
N MET A 1 -7.85 -7.11 5.99
CA MET A 1 -7.56 -5.74 5.50
C MET A 1 -6.32 -5.19 6.17
N PHE A 2 -5.56 -4.43 5.44
CA PHE A 2 -4.35 -3.79 5.95
C PHE A 2 -4.30 -2.33 5.56
N ALA A 3 -3.97 -1.49 6.53
CA ALA A 3 -3.59 -0.11 6.30
C ALA A 3 -2.07 -0.07 6.27
N LEU A 4 -1.50 0.57 5.26
CA LEU A 4 -0.06 0.65 5.07
C LEU A 4 0.37 2.10 5.08
N ILE A 5 1.42 2.40 5.83
CA ILE A 5 2.01 3.74 5.85
C ILE A 5 3.43 3.64 5.31
N LEU A 6 3.66 4.29 4.17
CA LEU A 6 4.97 4.35 3.53
C LEU A 6 5.74 5.54 4.06
N THR A 7 6.94 5.29 4.58
CA THR A 7 7.81 6.34 5.10
C THR A 7 9.16 6.28 4.39
N PRO A 8 9.62 7.37 3.77
CA PRO A 8 10.96 7.41 3.17
C PRO A 8 12.03 7.16 4.23
N ALA A 9 13.01 6.31 3.89
CA ALA A 9 14.18 6.03 4.72
C ALA A 9 15.40 6.81 4.24
N LYS A 10 15.30 7.45 3.09
CA LYS A 10 16.37 8.18 2.42
C LYS A 10 15.84 9.53 1.95
N THR A 11 16.68 10.34 1.31
CA THR A 11 16.29 11.63 0.77
C THR A 11 15.44 11.48 -0.49
N LEU A 12 14.72 12.55 -0.87
CA LEU A 12 13.95 12.56 -2.13
C LEU A 12 14.84 12.29 -3.34
N GLU A 13 16.10 12.74 -3.31
CA GLU A 13 17.06 12.45 -4.37
C GLU A 13 17.33 10.96 -4.52
N ASP A 14 17.33 10.22 -3.41
CA ASP A 14 17.55 8.77 -3.43
C ASP A 14 16.32 8.01 -3.93
N LEU A 15 15.12 8.58 -3.78
CA LEU A 15 13.89 7.96 -4.26
C LEU A 15 13.67 8.17 -5.76
N LYS A 16 14.13 9.28 -6.32
CA LYS A 16 13.91 9.64 -7.73
C LYS A 16 14.28 8.53 -8.73
N PRO A 17 15.44 7.86 -8.63
CA PRO A 17 15.81 6.83 -9.60
C PRO A 17 14.86 5.63 -9.61
N VAL A 18 14.12 5.42 -8.52
CA VAL A 18 13.26 4.25 -8.34
C VAL A 18 11.77 4.61 -8.50
N GLN A 19 11.47 5.90 -8.61
CA GLN A 19 10.09 6.41 -8.57
C GLN A 19 9.19 5.84 -9.68
N ALA A 20 9.72 5.75 -10.90
CA ALA A 20 8.93 5.24 -12.03
C ALA A 20 8.55 3.76 -11.83
N GLU A 21 9.48 2.94 -11.36
CA GLU A 21 9.20 1.52 -11.09
C GLU A 21 8.23 1.38 -9.92
N HIS A 22 8.38 2.20 -8.89
CA HIS A 22 7.46 2.23 -7.75
C HIS A 22 6.04 2.53 -8.22
N GLU A 23 5.88 3.53 -9.08
CA GLU A 23 4.55 3.89 -9.60
C GLU A 23 3.94 2.75 -10.44
N GLN A 24 4.75 2.06 -11.23
CA GLN A 24 4.29 0.88 -11.99
C GLN A 24 3.83 -0.25 -11.05
N TYR A 25 4.55 -0.47 -9.97
CA TYR A 25 4.17 -1.43 -8.94
C TYR A 25 2.81 -1.08 -8.33
N LEU A 26 2.61 0.19 -7.97
CA LEU A 26 1.34 0.64 -7.41
C LEU A 26 0.19 0.44 -8.40
N GLN A 27 0.40 0.81 -9.66
CA GLN A 27 -0.62 0.67 -10.70
C GLN A 27 -1.02 -0.79 -10.94
N LYS A 28 -0.08 -1.71 -10.85
CA LYS A 28 -0.35 -3.15 -10.96
C LYS A 28 -1.36 -3.61 -9.92
N TYR A 29 -1.16 -3.22 -8.68
CA TYR A 29 -2.04 -3.62 -7.58
C TYR A 29 -3.32 -2.81 -7.50
N ASP A 30 -3.32 -1.57 -7.99
CA ASP A 30 -4.55 -0.79 -8.20
C ASP A 30 -5.46 -1.52 -9.20
N ALA A 31 -4.90 -1.94 -10.34
CA ALA A 31 -5.66 -2.63 -11.38
C ALA A 31 -6.21 -3.98 -10.94
N SER A 32 -5.51 -4.67 -10.05
CA SER A 32 -5.95 -5.97 -9.52
C SER A 32 -7.08 -5.86 -8.50
N GLY A 33 -7.33 -4.66 -7.96
CA GLY A 33 -8.29 -4.45 -6.89
C GLY A 33 -7.72 -4.73 -5.49
N ILE A 34 -6.45 -5.11 -5.37
CA ILE A 34 -5.83 -5.35 -4.07
C ILE A 34 -5.62 -4.02 -3.33
N PHE A 35 -5.12 -3.00 -4.01
CA PHE A 35 -5.05 -1.66 -3.43
C PHE A 35 -6.37 -0.93 -3.70
N ILE A 36 -7.16 -0.71 -2.64
CA ILE A 36 -8.50 -0.13 -2.73
C ILE A 36 -8.43 1.38 -2.90
N LEU A 37 -7.55 2.02 -2.15
CA LEU A 37 -7.31 3.45 -2.24
C LEU A 37 -5.89 3.75 -1.74
N ARG A 38 -5.37 4.87 -2.17
CA ARG A 38 -4.05 5.32 -1.75
C ARG A 38 -3.91 6.83 -1.94
N GLY A 39 -2.98 7.42 -1.24
CA GLY A 39 -2.72 8.84 -1.36
C GLY A 39 -1.47 9.24 -0.60
N GLY A 40 -1.06 10.49 -0.77
CA GLY A 40 0.06 11.06 -0.02
C GLY A 40 -0.40 11.56 1.34
N LEU A 41 0.50 11.49 2.32
CA LEU A 41 0.25 12.08 3.64
C LEU A 41 0.30 13.60 3.53
N THR A 42 -0.55 14.29 4.30
CA THR A 42 -0.63 15.76 4.24
C THR A 42 0.36 16.44 5.17
N ALA A 43 0.71 15.79 6.29
CA ALA A 43 1.54 16.41 7.33
C ALA A 43 3.04 16.18 7.14
N ARG A 44 3.42 15.22 6.31
CA ARG A 44 4.82 14.87 6.04
C ARG A 44 4.94 14.09 4.74
N VAL A 45 6.15 13.94 4.23
CA VAL A 45 6.41 13.09 3.07
C VAL A 45 6.12 11.63 3.45
N GLY A 46 5.36 10.96 2.61
CA GLY A 46 4.96 9.57 2.82
C GLY A 46 3.65 9.28 2.13
N GLY A 47 3.23 8.03 2.21
CA GLY A 47 2.00 7.57 1.57
C GLY A 47 1.15 6.72 2.48
N PHE A 48 -0.11 6.58 2.10
CA PHE A 48 -1.08 5.70 2.74
C PHE A 48 -1.71 4.80 1.68
N LEU A 49 -1.89 3.52 2.03
CA LEU A 49 -2.57 2.53 1.19
C LEU A 49 -3.55 1.74 2.03
N LEU A 50 -4.71 1.44 1.46
CA LEU A 50 -5.63 0.46 2.04
C LEU A 50 -5.64 -0.76 1.13
N ALA A 51 -5.28 -1.92 1.68
CA ALA A 51 -5.12 -3.15 0.90
C ALA A 51 -6.12 -4.23 1.31
N ASN A 52 -6.79 -4.80 0.32
CA ASN A 52 -7.71 -5.92 0.52
C ASN A 52 -6.93 -7.24 0.44
N VAL A 53 -6.26 -7.58 1.52
CA VAL A 53 -5.46 -8.79 1.67
C VAL A 53 -5.87 -9.46 2.98
N THR A 54 -5.91 -10.78 3.02
CA THR A 54 -6.49 -11.53 4.14
C THR A 54 -5.47 -11.91 5.22
N ASN A 55 -4.21 -12.10 4.86
CA ASN A 55 -3.21 -12.50 5.83
C ASN A 55 -1.92 -11.69 5.71
N GLU A 56 -1.21 -11.60 6.82
CA GLU A 56 -0.01 -10.79 6.92
C GLU A 56 1.13 -11.30 6.05
N ALA A 57 1.28 -12.62 5.90
CA ALA A 57 2.33 -13.19 5.07
C ALA A 57 2.17 -12.77 3.61
N GLU A 58 0.94 -12.79 3.10
CA GLU A 58 0.64 -12.32 1.75
C GLU A 58 0.90 -10.82 1.62
N MET A 59 0.52 -10.03 2.62
CA MET A 59 0.76 -8.59 2.60
C MET A 59 2.27 -8.28 2.58
N LYS A 60 3.06 -8.98 3.37
CA LYS A 60 4.51 -8.81 3.38
C LYS A 60 5.14 -9.18 2.04
N ALA A 61 4.65 -10.23 1.39
CA ALA A 61 5.13 -10.64 0.07
C ALA A 61 4.85 -9.57 -0.99
N ILE A 62 3.68 -8.96 -0.93
CA ILE A 62 3.31 -7.86 -1.85
C ILE A 62 4.19 -6.64 -1.60
N ILE A 63 4.41 -6.27 -0.35
CA ILE A 63 5.27 -5.14 0.02
C ILE A 63 6.70 -5.35 -0.47
N ALA A 64 7.20 -6.58 -0.38
CA ALA A 64 8.56 -6.90 -0.81
C ALA A 64 8.80 -6.68 -2.31
N GLU A 65 7.75 -6.65 -3.11
CA GLU A 65 7.83 -6.36 -4.55
C GLU A 65 8.01 -4.88 -4.85
N ASP A 66 7.71 -3.99 -3.89
CA ASP A 66 7.85 -2.56 -4.12
C ASP A 66 9.32 -2.20 -4.33
N PRO A 67 9.68 -1.58 -5.46
CA PRO A 67 11.05 -1.15 -5.70
C PRO A 67 11.64 -0.26 -4.59
N TYR A 68 10.81 0.55 -3.93
CA TYR A 68 11.28 1.37 -2.80
C TYR A 68 11.74 0.51 -1.64
N VAL A 69 11.06 -0.60 -1.38
CA VAL A 69 11.44 -1.53 -0.30
C VAL A 69 12.66 -2.34 -0.73
N ARG A 70 12.64 -2.86 -1.96
CA ARG A 70 13.74 -3.65 -2.52
C ARG A 70 15.05 -2.87 -2.49
N GLU A 71 15.02 -1.58 -2.83
CA GLU A 71 16.20 -0.71 -2.85
C GLU A 71 16.47 -0.04 -1.51
N GLN A 72 15.68 -0.36 -0.48
CA GLN A 72 15.85 0.12 0.89
C GLN A 72 15.77 1.66 1.03
N VAL A 73 14.98 2.30 0.18
CA VAL A 73 14.79 3.75 0.22
C VAL A 73 13.52 4.18 0.95
N ALA A 74 12.64 3.22 1.26
CA ALA A 74 11.43 3.48 2.03
C ALA A 74 10.99 2.21 2.77
N ASN A 75 10.17 2.40 3.80
CA ASN A 75 9.63 1.30 4.60
C ASN A 75 8.13 1.46 4.74
N TYR A 76 7.42 0.32 4.92
CA TYR A 76 6.01 0.30 5.23
C TYR A 76 5.78 -0.07 6.69
N GLU A 77 4.89 0.66 7.34
CA GLU A 77 4.25 0.19 8.57
C GLU A 77 3.00 -0.57 8.16
N ILE A 78 2.82 -1.77 8.70
CA ILE A 78 1.69 -2.66 8.36
C ILE A 78 0.73 -2.68 9.54
N ILE A 79 -0.52 -2.24 9.33
CA ILE A 79 -1.55 -2.23 10.36
C ILE A 79 -2.68 -3.12 9.88
N GLY A 80 -2.77 -4.33 10.45
CA GLY A 80 -3.87 -5.24 10.16
C GLY A 80 -5.11 -4.84 10.95
N PHE A 81 -6.28 -5.00 10.35
CA PHE A 81 -7.53 -4.77 11.05
C PHE A 81 -8.64 -5.66 10.46
N ASN A 82 -9.64 -5.91 11.28
CA ASN A 82 -10.83 -6.63 10.85
C ASN A 82 -11.88 -5.63 10.41
N LEU A 83 -12.28 -5.72 9.14
CA LEU A 83 -13.32 -4.87 8.62
C LEU A 83 -14.65 -5.23 9.29
N SER A 84 -15.28 -4.29 9.98
CA SER A 84 -16.53 -4.55 10.69
C SER A 84 -17.72 -3.85 10.06
N LYS A 85 -17.51 -2.72 9.39
CA LYS A 85 -18.59 -1.99 8.74
C LYS A 85 -18.05 -1.12 7.61
N TYR A 86 -18.86 -0.98 6.56
CA TYR A 86 -18.53 -0.14 5.40
C TYR A 86 -19.82 0.40 4.79
N HIS A 87 -19.69 1.46 4.03
CA HIS A 87 -20.82 2.02 3.30
C HIS A 87 -21.22 1.07 2.15
N ASP A 88 -22.52 0.95 1.90
CA ASP A 88 -23.03 0.01 0.88
C ASP A 88 -22.39 0.19 -0.49
N SER A 89 -22.07 1.41 -0.87
CA SER A 89 -21.43 1.69 -2.17
C SER A 89 -20.03 1.10 -2.30
N LEU A 90 -19.38 0.69 -1.21
CA LEU A 90 -18.07 0.05 -1.23
C LEU A 90 -18.15 -1.46 -1.36
N ALA A 91 -19.33 -2.05 -1.21
CA ALA A 91 -19.49 -3.50 -1.19
C ALA A 91 -18.86 -4.22 -2.40
N PRO A 92 -18.95 -3.69 -3.64
CA PRO A 92 -18.33 -4.36 -4.80
C PRO A 92 -16.80 -4.43 -4.73
N LEU A 93 -16.17 -3.59 -3.90
CA LEU A 93 -14.70 -3.49 -3.79
C LEU A 93 -14.13 -4.31 -2.64
N LEU A 94 -14.99 -4.84 -1.77
CA LEU A 94 -14.60 -5.47 -0.52
C LEU A 94 -14.87 -6.97 -0.54
N PRO A 95 -14.21 -7.75 0.35
CA PRO A 95 -14.48 -9.19 0.42
C PRO A 95 -15.92 -9.45 0.80
N THR A 96 -16.49 -10.51 0.24
CA THR A 96 -17.88 -10.88 0.47
C THR A 96 -18.12 -11.45 1.87
N SER A 97 -17.09 -11.97 2.50
CA SER A 97 -17.14 -12.49 3.87
C SER A 97 -16.37 -11.54 4.79
N VAL A 98 -17.11 -10.86 5.63
CA VAL A 98 -16.55 -9.90 6.58
C VAL A 98 -16.75 -10.43 8.01
#